data_4c5c2e1231ce5e03cd207a2d07977482
#
_entry.id   4c5c2e1231ce5e03cd207a2d07977482
#
_cell.length_a   1.000
_cell.length_b   1.000
_cell.length_c   1.000
_cell.angle_alpha   90.00
_cell.angle_beta   90.00
_cell.angle_gamma   90.00
#
_symmetry.space_group_name_H-M   'P 1'
#
loop_
_entity.id
_entity.type
_entity.pdbx_description
1 polymer ?
#
loop_
_entity_poly.entity_id
_entity_poly.type
_entity_poly.pdbx_seq_one_letter_code
_entity_poly.pdbx_strand_id
1 'polypeptide(L)'
;IQSIPENRVKPFGTADAVYQTMDQIDKLKNQSFCVCNSDNLYSTKSLKLIRENSYDNAVLAYDRDSLNFPKERVSSFSILMTNSEFNLVNFIEKPTQEQVEQNLDDNGKIRVSMNIFKFDGSQAFEFIKSCPVNPLRNEKELPSAIVNMISQDSLYMKGIPIAEHVPDLTSKSDIQIIQKLIESK
;
A
#
# COMPACT_ATOMS: atom_id res chain seq x y z
N ILE A 1 4.18 16.00 -10.39
CA ILE A 1 3.14 16.49 -9.44
C ILE A 1 1.79 16.07 -9.97
N GLN A 2 0.96 15.47 -9.12
CA GLN A 2 -0.40 15.09 -9.48
C GLN A 2 -1.25 16.33 -9.82
N SER A 3 -1.89 16.31 -10.98
CA SER A 3 -2.84 17.36 -11.36
C SER A 3 -4.13 17.24 -10.54
N ILE A 4 -4.67 18.40 -10.15
CA ILE A 4 -5.96 18.45 -9.43
C ILE A 4 -7.04 18.78 -10.46
N PRO A 5 -8.12 17.99 -10.60
CA PRO A 5 -9.23 18.31 -11.49
C PRO A 5 -9.84 19.67 -11.19
N GLU A 6 -10.32 20.39 -12.21
CA GLU A 6 -10.81 21.79 -12.11
C GLU A 6 -11.89 22.01 -11.03
N ASN A 7 -12.71 21.00 -10.77
CA ASN A 7 -13.79 21.07 -9.77
C ASN A 7 -13.39 20.58 -8.37
N ARG A 8 -12.07 20.46 -8.09
CA ARG A 8 -11.55 19.94 -6.82
C ARG A 8 -10.51 20.89 -6.23
N VAL A 9 -10.43 20.90 -4.91
CA VAL A 9 -9.38 21.61 -4.14
C VAL A 9 -8.28 20.67 -3.64
N LYS A 10 -8.48 19.34 -3.81
CA LYS A 10 -7.54 18.30 -3.38
C LYS A 10 -7.25 17.33 -4.53
N PRO A 11 -6.10 16.67 -4.54
CA PRO A 11 -5.79 15.56 -5.44
C PRO A 11 -6.90 14.49 -5.43
N PHE A 12 -7.00 13.72 -6.50
CA PHE A 12 -8.10 12.76 -6.67
C PHE A 12 -7.80 11.37 -6.09
N GLY A 13 -6.78 11.27 -5.26
CA GLY A 13 -6.42 10.05 -4.54
C GLY A 13 -5.22 9.32 -5.12
N THR A 14 -4.82 8.23 -4.44
CA THR A 14 -3.57 7.52 -4.72
C THR A 14 -3.58 6.73 -6.04
N ALA A 15 -4.72 6.14 -6.41
CA ALA A 15 -4.82 5.46 -7.72
C ALA A 15 -4.76 6.47 -8.87
N ASP A 16 -5.37 7.66 -8.72
CA ASP A 16 -5.28 8.72 -9.72
C ASP A 16 -3.85 9.24 -9.88
N ALA A 17 -3.08 9.36 -8.79
CA ALA A 17 -1.67 9.73 -8.86
C ALA A 17 -0.84 8.73 -9.67
N VAL A 18 -1.06 7.44 -9.46
CA VAL A 18 -0.38 6.38 -10.21
C VAL A 18 -0.83 6.39 -11.67
N TYR A 19 -2.14 6.53 -11.93
CA TYR A 19 -2.68 6.64 -13.28
C TYR A 19 -2.04 7.80 -14.06
N GLN A 20 -2.03 9.01 -13.50
CA GLN A 20 -1.42 10.17 -14.15
C GLN A 20 0.07 9.96 -14.45
N THR A 21 0.78 9.26 -13.56
CA THR A 21 2.19 8.93 -13.76
C THR A 21 2.38 7.94 -14.91
N MET A 22 1.55 6.89 -14.97
CA MET A 22 1.58 5.90 -16.05
C MET A 22 1.16 6.49 -17.39
N ASP A 23 0.24 7.45 -17.38
CA ASP A 23 -0.20 8.14 -18.59
C ASP A 23 0.88 9.07 -19.18
N GLN A 24 1.69 9.71 -18.31
CA GLN A 24 2.83 10.53 -18.74
C GLN A 24 4.07 9.72 -19.10
N ILE A 25 4.23 8.52 -18.55
CA ILE A 25 5.41 7.67 -18.73
C ILE A 25 4.96 6.31 -19.31
N ASP A 26 4.69 6.28 -20.61
CA ASP A 26 4.14 5.11 -21.32
C ASP A 26 4.86 3.79 -21.04
N LYS A 27 6.17 3.82 -20.84
CA LYS A 27 6.94 2.61 -20.52
C LYS A 27 6.44 1.89 -19.27
N LEU A 28 5.85 2.62 -18.30
CA LEU A 28 5.29 2.03 -17.08
C LEU A 28 4.10 1.11 -17.36
N LYS A 29 3.42 1.28 -18.49
CA LYS A 29 2.30 0.44 -18.90
C LYS A 29 2.74 -0.98 -19.32
N ASN A 30 4.03 -1.19 -19.60
CA ASN A 30 4.58 -2.44 -20.12
C ASN A 30 5.80 -2.95 -19.33
N GLN A 31 6.04 -2.44 -18.13
CA GLN A 31 7.14 -2.86 -17.26
C GLN A 31 6.72 -2.91 -15.81
N SER A 32 7.47 -3.66 -15.01
CA SER A 32 7.29 -3.64 -13.55
C SER A 32 7.75 -2.31 -12.94
N PHE A 33 7.01 -1.82 -11.97
CA PHE A 33 7.36 -0.63 -11.19
C PHE A 33 6.90 -0.77 -9.73
N CYS A 34 7.48 0.05 -8.85
CA CYS A 34 7.07 0.12 -7.45
C CYS A 34 6.37 1.44 -7.15
N VAL A 35 5.39 1.38 -6.27
CA VAL A 35 4.68 2.54 -5.72
C VAL A 35 4.87 2.54 -4.22
N CYS A 36 5.22 3.69 -3.66
CA CYS A 36 5.31 3.87 -2.21
C CYS A 36 4.87 5.27 -1.81
N ASN A 37 4.40 5.43 -0.58
CA ASN A 37 4.09 6.74 -0.03
C ASN A 37 5.38 7.54 0.21
N SER A 38 5.33 8.84 -0.04
CA SER A 38 6.48 9.75 0.13
C SER A 38 6.72 10.19 1.56
N ASP A 39 5.77 9.97 2.44
CA ASP A 39 5.80 10.31 3.88
C ASP A 39 6.22 9.15 4.79
N ASN A 40 6.47 7.96 4.22
CA ASN A 40 6.99 6.80 4.93
C ASN A 40 8.50 6.64 4.72
N LEU A 41 9.27 6.44 5.79
CA LEU A 41 10.70 6.18 5.72
C LEU A 41 10.98 4.67 5.65
N TYR A 42 10.91 4.11 4.46
CA TYR A 42 11.19 2.68 4.22
C TYR A 42 12.68 2.37 4.36
N SER A 43 13.00 1.19 4.88
CA SER A 43 14.37 0.70 4.92
C SER A 43 14.86 0.29 3.54
N THR A 44 16.19 0.27 3.36
CA THR A 44 16.80 -0.30 2.15
C THR A 44 16.41 -1.77 1.93
N LYS A 45 16.19 -2.52 3.03
CA LYS A 45 15.72 -3.91 2.98
C LYS A 45 14.31 -3.98 2.39
N SER A 46 13.36 -3.17 2.85
CA SER A 46 12.00 -3.09 2.31
C SER A 46 12.01 -2.74 0.83
N LEU A 47 12.77 -1.71 0.44
CA LEU A 47 12.85 -1.27 -0.95
C LEU A 47 13.47 -2.33 -1.87
N LYS A 48 14.48 -3.06 -1.42
CA LYS A 48 15.06 -4.19 -2.17
C LYS A 48 14.06 -5.33 -2.27
N LEU A 49 13.43 -5.71 -1.16
CA LEU A 49 12.50 -6.83 -1.10
C LEU A 49 11.32 -6.63 -2.05
N ILE A 50 10.72 -5.44 -2.08
CA ILE A 50 9.60 -5.17 -2.99
C ILE A 50 10.04 -5.10 -4.45
N ARG A 51 11.24 -4.61 -4.75
CA ARG A 51 11.74 -4.45 -6.11
C ARG A 51 12.25 -5.76 -6.72
N GLU A 52 12.98 -6.57 -5.93
CA GLU A 52 13.78 -7.68 -6.43
C GLU A 52 13.07 -9.04 -6.34
N ASN A 53 11.84 -9.10 -5.77
CA ASN A 53 11.06 -10.34 -5.79
C ASN A 53 10.62 -10.74 -7.20
N SER A 54 10.30 -12.03 -7.38
CA SER A 54 9.94 -12.61 -8.68
C SER A 54 8.45 -12.51 -9.04
N TYR A 55 7.62 -11.95 -8.16
CA TYR A 55 6.18 -11.82 -8.42
C TYR A 55 5.87 -10.63 -9.30
N ASP A 56 4.88 -10.77 -10.18
CA ASP A 56 4.41 -9.69 -11.05
C ASP A 56 3.81 -8.54 -10.22
N ASN A 57 2.91 -8.88 -9.29
CA ASN A 57 2.31 -7.92 -8.38
C ASN A 57 2.57 -8.37 -6.94
N ALA A 58 3.01 -7.43 -6.10
CA ALA A 58 3.33 -7.70 -4.70
C ALA A 58 3.05 -6.51 -3.78
N VAL A 59 2.80 -6.81 -2.51
CA VAL A 59 2.69 -5.84 -1.42
C VAL A 59 3.53 -6.31 -0.23
N LEU A 60 4.24 -5.43 0.45
CA LEU A 60 4.87 -5.78 1.71
C LEU A 60 3.82 -5.88 2.82
N ALA A 61 3.73 -7.07 3.41
CA ALA A 61 2.81 -7.43 4.49
C ALA A 61 3.51 -7.28 5.84
N TYR A 62 3.45 -6.07 6.41
CA TYR A 62 4.13 -5.76 7.66
C TYR A 62 3.47 -6.45 8.84
N ASP A 63 4.29 -7.06 9.71
CA ASP A 63 3.84 -7.51 11.02
C ASP A 63 3.44 -6.29 11.86
N ARG A 64 2.16 -6.19 12.20
CA ARG A 64 1.61 -5.07 12.97
C ARG A 64 2.34 -4.84 14.29
N ASP A 65 2.75 -5.92 14.97
CA ASP A 65 3.41 -5.84 16.26
C ASP A 65 4.86 -5.31 16.17
N SER A 66 5.43 -5.30 14.97
CA SER A 66 6.75 -4.72 14.69
C SER A 66 6.70 -3.21 14.41
N LEU A 67 5.50 -2.63 14.30
CA LEU A 67 5.31 -1.20 14.09
C LEU A 67 5.30 -0.49 15.44
N ASN A 68 6.35 0.28 15.72
CA ASN A 68 6.53 0.99 16.97
C ASN A 68 5.75 2.32 17.00
N PHE A 69 4.41 2.25 16.94
CA PHE A 69 3.49 3.36 17.07
C PHE A 69 2.56 3.20 18.27
N PRO A 70 1.91 4.28 18.77
CA PRO A 70 0.84 4.18 19.74
C PRO A 70 -0.28 3.23 19.26
N LYS A 71 -0.89 2.49 20.16
CA LYS A 71 -1.92 1.47 19.85
C LYS A 71 -3.08 2.04 19.01
N GLU A 72 -3.50 3.25 19.30
CA GLU A 72 -4.58 3.96 18.59
C GLU A 72 -4.23 4.20 17.13
N ARG A 73 -2.95 4.47 16.82
CA ARG A 73 -2.46 4.65 15.45
C ARG A 73 -2.37 3.30 14.72
N VAL A 74 -1.81 2.29 15.37
CA VAL A 74 -1.67 0.94 14.80
C VAL A 74 -3.02 0.32 14.48
N SER A 75 -4.04 0.54 15.33
CA SER A 75 -5.39 0.04 15.12
C SER A 75 -6.09 0.63 13.89
N SER A 76 -5.62 1.77 13.38
CA SER A 76 -6.18 2.42 12.19
C SER A 76 -5.58 1.93 10.87
N PHE A 77 -4.50 1.16 10.89
CA PHE A 77 -3.87 0.65 9.69
C PHE A 77 -4.73 -0.42 9.00
N SER A 78 -4.76 -0.37 7.68
CA SER A 78 -5.47 -1.37 6.88
C SER A 78 -4.85 -2.75 7.05
N ILE A 79 -5.67 -3.73 7.41
CA ILE A 79 -5.26 -5.13 7.42
C ILE A 79 -5.22 -5.66 5.98
N LEU A 80 -4.19 -6.43 5.67
CA LEU A 80 -4.09 -7.25 4.47
C LEU A 80 -4.71 -8.62 4.76
N MET A 81 -5.89 -8.89 4.22
CA MET A 81 -6.44 -10.26 4.20
C MET A 81 -5.69 -11.06 3.16
N THR A 82 -5.08 -12.15 3.57
CA THR A 82 -4.38 -13.08 2.68
C THR A 82 -4.92 -14.50 2.84
N ASN A 83 -4.82 -15.30 1.79
CA ASN A 83 -5.05 -16.74 1.89
C ASN A 83 -3.79 -17.45 2.45
N SER A 84 -3.84 -18.78 2.60
CA SER A 84 -2.74 -19.61 3.10
C SER A 84 -1.45 -19.52 2.25
N GLU A 85 -1.56 -19.13 1.00
CA GLU A 85 -0.42 -18.88 0.12
C GLU A 85 0.12 -17.45 0.19
N PHE A 86 -0.38 -16.62 1.10
CA PHE A 86 -0.09 -15.18 1.16
C PHE A 86 -0.49 -14.38 -0.09
N ASN A 87 -1.44 -14.88 -0.89
CA ASN A 87 -2.05 -14.04 -1.92
C ASN A 87 -3.09 -13.12 -1.27
N LEU A 88 -3.04 -11.85 -1.62
CA LEU A 88 -3.99 -10.86 -1.12
C LEU A 88 -5.41 -11.20 -1.58
N VAL A 89 -6.35 -11.14 -0.66
CA VAL A 89 -7.78 -11.34 -0.90
C VAL A 89 -8.53 -10.02 -0.81
N ASN A 90 -8.19 -9.18 0.18
CA ASN A 90 -8.84 -7.89 0.40
C ASN A 90 -8.02 -6.99 1.31
N PHE A 91 -8.43 -5.71 1.41
CA PHE A 91 -8.01 -4.78 2.45
C PHE A 91 -9.17 -4.51 3.40
N ILE A 92 -8.89 -4.49 4.71
CA ILE A 92 -9.86 -4.07 5.73
C ILE A 92 -9.39 -2.73 6.28
N GLU A 93 -10.08 -1.68 5.88
CA GLU A 93 -9.85 -0.32 6.36
C GLU A 93 -10.46 -0.14 7.77
N LYS A 94 -9.70 0.45 8.70
CA LYS A 94 -10.15 0.71 10.07
C LYS A 94 -10.81 -0.51 10.72
N PRO A 95 -10.10 -1.64 10.84
CA PRO A 95 -10.67 -2.91 11.28
C PRO A 95 -11.25 -2.82 12.69
N THR A 96 -12.35 -3.53 12.93
CA THR A 96 -12.85 -3.78 14.29
C THR A 96 -11.94 -4.79 15.01
N GLN A 97 -12.05 -4.88 16.34
CA GLN A 97 -11.28 -5.86 17.10
C GLN A 97 -11.60 -7.30 16.66
N GLU A 98 -12.85 -7.61 16.36
CA GLU A 98 -13.27 -8.91 15.83
C GLU A 98 -12.62 -9.21 14.46
N GLN A 99 -12.60 -8.24 13.55
CA GLN A 99 -11.92 -8.38 12.27
C GLN A 99 -10.41 -8.59 12.41
N VAL A 100 -9.79 -7.94 13.40
CA VAL A 100 -8.39 -8.17 13.75
C VAL A 100 -8.15 -9.64 14.15
N GLU A 101 -8.97 -10.18 15.05
CA GLU A 101 -8.84 -11.55 15.56
C GLU A 101 -9.10 -12.63 14.50
N GLN A 102 -10.00 -12.33 13.55
CA GLN A 102 -10.33 -13.23 12.44
C GLN A 102 -9.32 -13.23 11.30
N ASN A 103 -8.37 -12.27 11.26
CA ASN A 103 -7.41 -12.11 10.17
C ASN A 103 -5.95 -12.29 10.62
N LEU A 104 -5.73 -13.23 11.53
CA LEU A 104 -4.40 -13.73 11.86
C LEU A 104 -3.89 -14.62 10.73
N ASP A 105 -2.62 -14.45 10.35
CA ASP A 105 -1.95 -15.40 9.46
C ASP A 105 -1.61 -16.73 10.20
N ASP A 106 -1.09 -17.72 9.47
CA ASP A 106 -0.73 -19.04 10.02
C ASP A 106 0.31 -18.97 11.17
N ASN A 107 1.00 -17.85 11.33
CA ASN A 107 1.93 -17.58 12.42
C ASN A 107 1.32 -16.75 13.56
N GLY A 108 0.01 -16.55 13.55
CA GLY A 108 -0.71 -15.74 14.53
C GLY A 108 -0.40 -14.23 14.44
N LYS A 109 -0.01 -13.71 13.25
CA LYS A 109 0.35 -12.33 13.03
C LYS A 109 -0.72 -11.57 12.25
N ILE A 110 -0.95 -10.33 12.62
CA ILE A 110 -1.75 -9.39 11.84
C ILE A 110 -0.85 -8.71 10.80
N ARG A 111 -1.24 -8.83 9.54
CA ARG A 111 -0.53 -8.19 8.42
C ARG A 111 -1.20 -6.88 8.04
N VAL A 112 -0.41 -5.81 8.01
CA VAL A 112 -0.90 -4.46 7.65
C VAL A 112 -0.14 -3.88 6.47
N SER A 113 -0.83 -2.98 5.75
CA SER A 113 -0.22 -2.22 4.66
C SER A 113 0.46 -0.97 5.18
N MET A 114 1.70 -0.76 4.74
CA MET A 114 2.40 0.53 4.84
C MET A 114 2.55 1.16 3.45
N ASN A 115 1.61 0.90 2.54
CA ASN A 115 1.49 1.51 1.22
C ASN A 115 2.76 1.40 0.35
N ILE A 116 3.33 0.21 0.28
CA ILE A 116 4.43 -0.11 -0.63
C ILE A 116 4.08 -1.33 -1.47
N PHE A 117 4.06 -1.15 -2.78
CA PHE A 117 3.55 -2.09 -3.76
C PHE A 117 4.51 -2.25 -4.94
N LYS A 118 4.44 -3.40 -5.60
CA LYS A 118 5.00 -3.65 -6.92
C LYS A 118 3.87 -4.04 -7.86
N PHE A 119 3.90 -3.53 -9.08
CA PHE A 119 2.95 -3.85 -10.13
C PHE A 119 3.65 -4.25 -11.41
N ASP A 120 3.08 -5.20 -12.12
CA ASP A 120 3.25 -5.32 -13.56
C ASP A 120 2.31 -4.32 -14.25
N GLY A 121 2.87 -3.42 -15.04
CA GLY A 121 2.10 -2.34 -15.65
C GLY A 121 1.06 -2.83 -16.65
N SER A 122 1.34 -3.91 -17.36
CA SER A 122 0.41 -4.48 -18.36
C SER A 122 -0.83 -5.10 -17.71
N GLN A 123 -0.67 -5.64 -16.50
CA GLN A 123 -1.77 -6.19 -15.71
C GLN A 123 -2.55 -5.12 -14.94
N ALA A 124 -1.85 -4.11 -14.40
CA ALA A 124 -2.43 -3.16 -13.46
C ALA A 124 -3.07 -1.92 -14.11
N PHE A 125 -2.63 -1.52 -15.32
CA PHE A 125 -2.97 -0.22 -15.92
C PHE A 125 -4.47 0.04 -16.01
N GLU A 126 -5.25 -0.88 -16.58
CA GLU A 126 -6.69 -0.67 -16.79
C GLU A 126 -7.46 -0.62 -15.47
N PHE A 127 -7.03 -1.36 -14.43
CA PHE A 127 -7.66 -1.32 -13.10
C PHE A 127 -7.35 -0.01 -12.36
N ILE A 128 -6.13 0.50 -12.49
CA ILE A 128 -5.74 1.78 -11.90
C ILE A 128 -6.49 2.92 -12.60
N LYS A 129 -6.57 2.92 -13.94
CA LYS A 129 -7.28 3.90 -14.75
C LYS A 129 -8.78 3.93 -14.43
N SER A 130 -9.41 2.76 -14.37
CA SER A 130 -10.84 2.59 -14.09
C SER A 130 -11.20 2.53 -12.61
N CYS A 131 -10.24 2.84 -11.71
CA CYS A 131 -10.47 2.79 -10.27
C CYS A 131 -11.75 3.56 -9.87
N PRO A 132 -12.69 2.93 -9.15
CA PRO A 132 -13.91 3.60 -8.72
C PRO A 132 -13.61 4.70 -7.70
N VAL A 133 -14.47 5.69 -7.66
CA VAL A 133 -14.41 6.74 -6.64
C VAL A 133 -15.01 6.21 -5.35
N ASN A 134 -14.25 6.24 -4.26
CA ASN A 134 -14.75 5.93 -2.93
C ASN A 134 -15.82 6.98 -2.54
N PRO A 135 -17.08 6.58 -2.28
CA PRO A 135 -18.17 7.54 -2.05
C PRO A 135 -18.01 8.34 -0.74
N LEU A 136 -17.29 7.80 0.25
CA LEU A 136 -17.10 8.46 1.54
C LEU A 136 -15.97 9.50 1.51
N ARG A 137 -14.87 9.20 0.80
CA ARG A 137 -13.70 10.07 0.69
C ARG A 137 -13.73 10.94 -0.57
N ASN A 138 -14.56 10.56 -1.53
CA ASN A 138 -14.59 11.16 -2.87
C ASN A 138 -13.21 11.14 -3.54
N GLU A 139 -12.50 10.00 -3.44
CA GLU A 139 -11.15 9.78 -3.96
C GLU A 139 -11.03 8.41 -4.63
N LYS A 140 -10.11 8.29 -5.60
CA LYS A 140 -9.70 7.03 -6.21
C LYS A 140 -8.53 6.46 -5.41
N GLU A 141 -8.78 5.42 -4.65
CA GLU A 141 -7.80 4.82 -3.74
C GLU A 141 -7.14 3.59 -4.35
N LEU A 142 -5.83 3.49 -4.24
CA LEU A 142 -5.06 2.37 -4.81
C LEU A 142 -5.50 0.99 -4.28
N PRO A 143 -5.85 0.81 -3.00
CA PRO A 143 -6.43 -0.45 -2.52
C PRO A 143 -7.68 -0.90 -3.29
N SER A 144 -8.56 0.02 -3.68
CA SER A 144 -9.76 -0.30 -4.46
C SER A 144 -9.43 -0.80 -5.86
N ALA A 145 -8.43 -0.19 -6.52
CA ALA A 145 -7.94 -0.66 -7.83
C ALA A 145 -7.33 -2.05 -7.72
N ILE A 146 -6.56 -2.32 -6.66
CA ILE A 146 -5.94 -3.62 -6.40
C ILE A 146 -7.01 -4.69 -6.17
N VAL A 147 -8.03 -4.43 -5.34
CA VAL A 147 -9.12 -5.38 -5.10
C VAL A 147 -9.85 -5.72 -6.39
N ASN A 148 -10.14 -4.73 -7.25
CA ASN A 148 -10.75 -4.98 -8.56
C ASN A 148 -9.84 -5.83 -9.47
N MET A 149 -8.53 -5.60 -9.44
CA MET A 149 -7.56 -6.38 -10.21
C MET A 149 -7.54 -7.84 -9.78
N ILE A 150 -7.38 -8.10 -8.48
CA ILE A 150 -7.30 -9.47 -7.95
C ILE A 150 -8.66 -10.20 -7.92
N SER A 151 -9.76 -9.52 -8.22
CA SER A 151 -11.06 -10.17 -8.42
C SER A 151 -11.15 -10.91 -9.76
N GLN A 152 -10.18 -10.72 -10.66
CA GLN A 152 -10.08 -11.50 -11.89
C GLN A 152 -9.33 -12.81 -11.60
N ASP A 153 -9.88 -13.94 -12.00
CA ASP A 153 -9.39 -15.30 -11.66
C ASP A 153 -7.91 -15.56 -12.01
N SER A 154 -7.37 -14.83 -13.00
CA SER A 154 -5.99 -15.01 -13.45
C SER A 154 -4.98 -14.05 -12.80
N LEU A 155 -5.42 -13.08 -12.00
CA LEU A 155 -4.56 -12.06 -11.41
C LEU A 155 -4.49 -12.21 -9.89
N TYR A 156 -3.29 -12.02 -9.36
CA TYR A 156 -3.07 -12.03 -7.91
C TYR A 156 -2.04 -10.97 -7.51
N MET A 157 -2.06 -10.61 -6.23
CA MET A 157 -1.02 -9.81 -5.60
C MET A 157 -0.43 -10.57 -4.42
N LYS A 158 0.87 -10.79 -4.43
CA LYS A 158 1.57 -11.52 -3.37
C LYS A 158 1.82 -10.63 -2.17
N GLY A 159 1.34 -11.03 -1.00
CA GLY A 159 1.77 -10.47 0.28
C GLY A 159 3.15 -11.02 0.66
N ILE A 160 4.14 -10.16 0.82
CA ILE A 160 5.48 -10.55 1.24
C ILE A 160 5.65 -10.19 2.72
N PRO A 161 5.71 -11.17 3.64
CA PRO A 161 5.82 -10.90 5.06
C PRO A 161 7.12 -10.20 5.42
N ILE A 162 7.02 -9.16 6.25
CA ILE A 162 8.16 -8.44 6.79
C ILE A 162 7.86 -7.98 8.22
N ALA A 163 8.89 -7.95 9.07
CA ALA A 163 8.80 -7.49 10.44
C ALA A 163 9.86 -6.41 10.66
N GLU A 164 9.44 -5.15 10.57
CA GLU A 164 10.25 -3.97 10.87
C GLU A 164 9.36 -2.75 11.09
N HIS A 165 9.89 -1.74 11.76
CA HIS A 165 9.21 -0.45 11.89
C HIS A 165 9.38 0.40 10.64
N VAL A 166 8.30 1.08 10.23
CA VAL A 166 8.31 2.07 9.14
C VAL A 166 7.92 3.42 9.73
N PRO A 167 8.87 4.32 10.01
CA PRO A 167 8.55 5.67 10.44
C PRO A 167 7.70 6.40 9.40
N ASP A 168 6.69 7.14 9.87
CA ASP A 168 5.68 7.77 9.05
C ASP A 168 5.52 9.24 9.49
N LEU A 169 5.55 10.15 8.52
CA LEU A 169 5.44 11.60 8.71
C LEU A 169 3.98 12.06 8.53
N THR A 170 3.09 11.66 9.42
CA THR A 170 1.67 12.06 9.36
C THR A 170 1.41 13.40 10.05
N SER A 171 2.17 13.74 11.10
CA SER A 171 1.97 14.94 11.89
C SER A 171 3.26 15.75 12.07
N LYS A 172 3.12 17.03 12.44
CA LYS A 172 4.29 17.88 12.70
C LYS A 172 5.19 17.35 13.84
N SER A 173 4.63 16.61 14.79
CA SER A 173 5.40 15.98 15.87
C SER A 173 6.34 14.88 15.36
N ASP A 174 6.03 14.25 14.25
CA ASP A 174 6.84 13.16 13.66
C ASP A 174 8.15 13.71 13.05
N ILE A 175 8.19 15.00 12.70
CA ILE A 175 9.37 15.63 12.03
C ILE A 175 10.64 15.44 12.87
N GLN A 176 10.59 15.72 14.16
CA GLN A 176 11.75 15.62 15.06
C GLN A 176 12.22 14.16 15.22
N ILE A 177 11.28 13.21 15.20
CA ILE A 177 11.58 11.78 15.31
C ILE A 177 12.31 11.33 14.04
N ILE A 178 11.79 11.70 12.87
CA ILE A 178 12.37 11.33 11.58
C ILE A 178 13.72 11.99 11.37
N GLN A 179 13.90 13.27 11.73
CA GLN A 179 15.20 13.94 11.65
C GLN A 179 16.26 13.19 12.45
N LYS A 180 16.00 12.83 13.71
CA LYS A 180 16.92 12.04 14.53
C LYS A 180 17.28 10.69 13.91
N LEU A 181 16.30 10.01 13.29
CA LEU A 181 16.54 8.73 12.61
C LEU A 181 17.41 8.86 11.37
N ILE A 182 17.32 9.96 10.65
CA ILE A 182 18.15 10.23 9.47
C ILE A 182 19.58 10.59 9.90
N GLU A 183 19.74 11.40 10.94
CA GLU A 183 21.05 11.83 11.48
C GLU A 183 21.82 10.71 12.17
N SER A 184 21.14 9.64 12.61
CA SER A 184 21.74 8.47 13.28
C SER A 184 22.24 7.38 12.32
N LYS A 185 22.08 7.54 11.02
CA LYS A 185 22.53 6.62 9.96
C LYS A 185 23.80 7.12 9.28
#